data_3aa56c04201d856b78de241338969f9f
#
_entry.id   3aa56c04201d856b78de241338969f9f
#
_cell.length_a   1.000
_cell.length_b   1.000
_cell.length_c   1.000
_cell.angle_alpha   90.00
_cell.angle_beta   90.00
_cell.angle_gamma   90.00
#
_symmetry.space_group_name_H-M   'P 1'
#
loop_
_entity.id
_entity.type
_entity.pdbx_description
1 polymer ?
#
loop_
_entity_poly.entity_id
_entity_poly.type
_entity_poly.pdbx_seq_one_letter_code
_entity_poly.pdbx_strand_id
1 'polypeptide(L)'
;FEDDWFKTGDLGRIDDDGFLFVTGRLDEMIVTTSGENIWPGLLEMKLQQHAAIEQVMVFGHGYDYLVALVHPNWEQFVNRLDLSGDPAVWVDSPNVEQWFYKIIEQQMHDFAPHEQIRKVALVLSPWTTENDMLTPKGTLRRSQIAAKFDSILQAMYERTD
;
A
#
# COMPACT_ATOMS: atom_id res chain seq x y z
N PHE A 1 21.48 -0.93 -22.44
CA PHE A 1 22.44 -2.03 -22.36
C PHE A 1 23.72 -1.50 -21.73
N GLU A 2 24.28 -2.21 -20.78
CA GLU A 2 25.63 -2.04 -20.26
C GLU A 2 26.31 -3.40 -20.39
N ASP A 3 27.42 -3.49 -21.11
CA ASP A 3 28.19 -4.73 -21.30
C ASP A 3 27.33 -5.95 -21.70
N ASP A 4 26.45 -5.80 -22.73
CA ASP A 4 25.49 -6.79 -23.20
C ASP A 4 24.31 -7.14 -22.25
N TRP A 5 24.19 -6.46 -21.11
CA TRP A 5 23.08 -6.65 -20.18
C TRP A 5 21.97 -5.62 -20.39
N PHE A 6 20.72 -6.07 -20.29
CA PHE A 6 19.54 -5.20 -20.29
C PHE A 6 19.13 -4.91 -18.84
N LYS A 7 19.17 -3.62 -18.45
CA LYS A 7 18.66 -3.20 -17.14
C LYS A 7 17.13 -3.18 -17.19
N THR A 8 16.49 -4.13 -16.53
CA THR A 8 15.01 -4.22 -16.47
C THR A 8 14.40 -3.19 -15.54
N GLY A 9 15.17 -2.66 -14.60
CA GLY A 9 14.68 -1.83 -13.49
C GLY A 9 14.05 -2.64 -12.37
N ASP A 10 14.04 -3.97 -12.49
CA ASP A 10 13.57 -4.85 -11.43
C ASP A 10 14.68 -5.09 -10.40
N LEU A 11 14.29 -5.23 -9.17
CA LEU A 11 15.14 -5.58 -8.04
C LEU A 11 14.86 -7.01 -7.62
N GLY A 12 15.90 -7.73 -7.29
CA GLY A 12 15.77 -9.10 -6.86
C GLY A 12 16.87 -9.50 -5.89
N ARG A 13 16.64 -10.57 -5.17
CA ARG A 13 17.62 -11.28 -4.37
C ARG A 13 17.74 -12.73 -4.83
N ILE A 14 18.93 -13.28 -4.69
CA ILE A 14 19.16 -14.71 -4.88
C ILE A 14 19.27 -15.31 -3.48
N ASP A 15 18.55 -16.41 -3.22
CA ASP A 15 18.68 -17.14 -1.97
C ASP A 15 19.89 -18.08 -1.97
N ASP A 16 20.10 -18.78 -0.85
CA ASP A 16 21.24 -19.70 -0.69
C ASP A 16 21.14 -20.95 -1.62
N ASP A 17 19.95 -21.27 -2.12
CA ASP A 17 19.68 -22.35 -3.08
C ASP A 17 19.82 -21.89 -4.54
N GLY A 18 20.08 -20.60 -4.78
CA GLY A 18 20.28 -20.00 -6.11
C GLY A 18 19.00 -19.58 -6.82
N PHE A 19 17.84 -19.51 -6.14
CA PHE A 19 16.61 -19.00 -6.72
C PHE A 19 16.57 -17.49 -6.70
N LEU A 20 16.18 -16.89 -7.85
CA LEU A 20 15.97 -15.45 -7.99
C LEU A 20 14.54 -15.07 -7.53
N PHE A 21 14.47 -14.19 -6.53
CA PHE A 21 13.23 -13.57 -6.08
C PHE A 21 13.21 -12.11 -6.53
N VAL A 22 12.22 -11.73 -7.35
CA VAL A 22 11.98 -10.32 -7.70
C VAL A 22 11.29 -9.68 -6.50
N THR A 23 11.93 -8.65 -5.92
CA THR A 23 11.47 -7.97 -4.70
C THR A 23 10.76 -6.65 -4.98
N GLY A 24 10.88 -6.11 -6.18
CA GLY A 24 10.21 -4.87 -6.59
C GLY A 24 10.85 -4.22 -7.81
N ARG A 25 10.46 -2.97 -8.04
CA ARG A 25 11.03 -2.14 -9.08
C ARG A 25 11.84 -0.99 -8.48
N LEU A 26 12.95 -0.63 -9.13
CA LEU A 26 13.82 0.45 -8.67
C LEU A 26 13.10 1.81 -8.71
N ASP A 27 12.24 2.02 -9.71
CA ASP A 27 11.47 3.25 -9.90
C ASP A 27 10.26 3.38 -8.95
N GLU A 28 9.89 2.32 -8.25
CA GLU A 28 8.84 2.33 -7.23
C GLU A 28 9.36 2.45 -5.79
N MET A 29 10.68 2.47 -5.62
CA MET A 29 11.29 2.58 -4.30
C MET A 29 10.90 3.89 -3.62
N ILE A 30 10.42 3.78 -2.39
CA ILE A 30 10.17 4.91 -1.52
C ILE A 30 11.49 5.29 -0.84
N VAL A 31 11.88 6.56 -0.94
CA VAL A 31 13.00 7.13 -0.18
C VAL A 31 12.41 8.15 0.79
N THR A 32 12.53 7.89 2.09
CA THR A 32 12.05 8.80 3.14
C THR A 32 12.96 10.00 3.30
N THR A 33 12.54 11.01 4.05
CA THR A 33 13.38 12.19 4.38
C THR A 33 14.61 11.81 5.20
N SER A 34 14.55 10.70 5.96
CA SER A 34 15.70 10.13 6.68
C SER A 34 16.66 9.33 5.79
N GLY A 35 16.33 9.16 4.48
CA GLY A 35 17.16 8.44 3.53
C GLY A 35 16.97 6.92 3.53
N GLU A 36 15.94 6.41 4.23
CA GLU A 36 15.62 4.99 4.22
C GLU A 36 15.01 4.57 2.87
N ASN A 37 15.45 3.44 2.35
CA ASN A 37 14.97 2.84 1.11
C ASN A 37 13.97 1.74 1.42
N ILE A 38 12.73 1.92 0.98
CA ILE A 38 11.62 1.01 1.31
C ILE A 38 10.99 0.49 0.01
N TRP A 39 10.72 -0.79 -0.03
CA TRP A 39 10.08 -1.48 -1.15
C TRP A 39 8.58 -1.63 -0.90
N PRO A 40 7.72 -0.72 -1.41
CA PRO A 40 6.30 -0.74 -1.08
C PRO A 40 5.61 -2.03 -1.50
N GLY A 41 6.02 -2.64 -2.60
CA GLY A 41 5.43 -3.89 -3.07
C GLY A 41 5.53 -5.06 -2.09
N LEU A 42 6.61 -5.13 -1.29
CA LEU A 42 6.75 -6.16 -0.25
C LEU A 42 5.75 -5.94 0.90
N LEU A 43 5.57 -4.69 1.32
CA LEU A 43 4.62 -4.31 2.36
C LEU A 43 3.18 -4.56 1.90
N GLU A 44 2.86 -4.13 0.69
CA GLU A 44 1.56 -4.30 0.05
C GLU A 44 1.18 -5.78 -0.10
N MET A 45 2.11 -6.60 -0.58
CA MET A 45 1.92 -8.04 -0.70
C MET A 45 1.66 -8.70 0.66
N LYS A 46 2.35 -8.26 1.71
CA LYS A 46 2.13 -8.76 3.08
C LYS A 46 0.75 -8.37 3.59
N LEU A 47 0.34 -7.14 3.38
CA LEU A 47 -0.96 -6.62 3.83
C LEU A 47 -2.13 -7.29 3.11
N GLN A 48 -2.01 -7.56 1.81
CA GLN A 48 -3.02 -8.25 1.01
C GLN A 48 -3.23 -9.73 1.39
N GLN A 49 -2.37 -10.32 2.22
CA GLN A 49 -2.62 -11.64 2.80
C GLN A 49 -3.77 -11.64 3.80
N HIS A 50 -4.14 -10.48 4.35
CA HIS A 50 -5.26 -10.37 5.27
C HIS A 50 -6.59 -10.25 4.52
N ALA A 51 -7.55 -11.12 4.84
CA ALA A 51 -8.82 -11.24 4.11
C ALA A 51 -9.66 -9.95 4.02
N ALA A 52 -9.49 -9.02 4.96
CA ALA A 52 -10.20 -7.74 4.97
C ALA A 52 -9.60 -6.69 4.02
N ILE A 53 -8.41 -6.92 3.47
CA ILE A 53 -7.71 -5.98 2.58
C ILE A 53 -7.76 -6.54 1.17
N GLU A 54 -8.51 -5.90 0.29
CA GLU A 54 -8.58 -6.30 -1.12
C GLU A 54 -7.46 -5.65 -1.93
N GLN A 55 -7.28 -4.33 -1.77
CA GLN A 55 -6.21 -3.60 -2.43
C GLN A 55 -5.57 -2.63 -1.44
N VAL A 56 -4.27 -2.43 -1.56
CA VAL A 56 -3.52 -1.48 -0.73
C VAL A 56 -2.40 -0.86 -1.54
N MET A 57 -2.13 0.41 -1.28
CA MET A 57 -0.99 1.13 -1.83
C MET A 57 -0.31 1.93 -0.73
N VAL A 58 1.01 1.75 -0.60
CA VAL A 58 1.84 2.42 0.40
C VAL A 58 2.52 3.64 -0.21
N PHE A 59 2.53 4.74 0.54
CA PHE A 59 3.15 6.02 0.19
C PHE A 59 4.13 6.45 1.29
N GLY A 60 5.09 7.30 0.93
CA GLY A 60 6.07 7.82 1.90
C GLY A 60 7.28 8.49 1.24
N HIS A 61 7.34 8.53 -0.10
CA HIS A 61 8.48 9.14 -0.78
C HIS A 61 8.59 10.64 -0.48
N GLY A 62 9.73 11.04 0.10
CA GLY A 62 9.96 12.42 0.53
C GLY A 62 9.25 12.82 1.83
N TYR A 63 8.68 11.86 2.58
CA TYR A 63 8.05 12.07 3.88
C TYR A 63 8.77 11.32 4.99
N ASP A 64 8.49 11.66 6.26
CA ASP A 64 9.14 11.08 7.44
C ASP A 64 8.62 9.69 7.80
N TYR A 65 7.44 9.31 7.30
CA TYR A 65 6.79 8.05 7.62
C TYR A 65 5.91 7.56 6.46
N LEU A 66 5.53 6.29 6.54
CA LEU A 66 4.65 5.67 5.57
C LEU A 66 3.18 5.83 5.94
N VAL A 67 2.36 6.00 4.91
CA VAL A 67 0.90 5.93 4.98
C VAL A 67 0.37 4.94 3.96
N ALA A 68 -0.86 4.44 4.15
CA ALA A 68 -1.49 3.52 3.21
C ALA A 68 -2.90 3.96 2.82
N LEU A 69 -3.21 3.85 1.54
CA LEU A 69 -4.59 3.81 1.07
C LEU A 69 -5.02 2.34 0.97
N VAL A 70 -6.19 2.03 1.50
CA VAL A 70 -6.74 0.67 1.54
C VAL A 70 -8.12 0.65 0.91
N HIS A 71 -8.32 -0.21 -0.09
CA HIS A 71 -9.66 -0.63 -0.50
C HIS A 71 -10.00 -1.91 0.26
N PRO A 72 -10.98 -1.85 1.17
CA PRO A 72 -11.40 -3.00 1.95
C PRO A 72 -12.11 -4.06 1.11
N ASN A 73 -11.95 -5.32 1.49
CA ASN A 73 -12.90 -6.35 1.10
C ASN A 73 -14.19 -6.14 1.91
N TRP A 74 -15.11 -5.35 1.37
CA TRP A 74 -16.32 -4.93 2.06
C TRP A 74 -17.19 -6.11 2.49
N GLU A 75 -17.28 -7.17 1.69
CA GLU A 75 -18.06 -8.36 2.01
C GLU A 75 -17.51 -9.06 3.27
N GLN A 76 -16.23 -9.27 3.33
CA GLN A 76 -15.56 -9.90 4.49
C GLN A 76 -15.63 -9.00 5.74
N PHE A 77 -15.53 -7.69 5.54
CA PHE A 77 -15.58 -6.71 6.61
C PHE A 77 -16.96 -6.63 7.25
N VAL A 78 -18.02 -6.48 6.43
CA VAL A 78 -19.41 -6.38 6.86
C VAL A 78 -19.85 -7.63 7.64
N ASN A 79 -19.53 -8.80 7.11
CA ASN A 79 -19.88 -10.08 7.75
C ASN A 79 -19.20 -10.26 9.14
N ARG A 80 -18.02 -9.67 9.34
CA ARG A 80 -17.27 -9.82 10.60
C ARG A 80 -17.74 -8.90 11.70
N LEU A 81 -18.22 -7.69 11.36
CA LEU A 81 -18.59 -6.66 12.32
C LEU A 81 -20.11 -6.52 12.49
N ASP A 82 -20.88 -7.38 11.83
CA ASP A 82 -22.36 -7.32 11.82
C ASP A 82 -22.89 -5.91 11.47
N LEU A 83 -22.20 -5.26 10.53
CA LEU A 83 -22.53 -3.93 10.07
C LEU A 83 -23.66 -4.02 9.03
N SER A 84 -24.68 -3.19 9.22
CA SER A 84 -25.74 -3.01 8.21
C SER A 84 -25.63 -1.61 7.63
N GLY A 85 -25.80 -1.48 6.32
CA GLY A 85 -25.84 -0.17 5.64
C GLY A 85 -24.88 -0.04 4.47
N ASP A 86 -24.71 1.18 3.99
CA ASP A 86 -23.89 1.52 2.84
C ASP A 86 -22.41 1.66 3.22
N PRO A 87 -21.48 0.99 2.54
CA PRO A 87 -20.04 1.17 2.72
C PRO A 87 -19.56 2.64 2.68
N ALA A 88 -20.25 3.50 1.95
CA ALA A 88 -19.97 4.93 1.90
C ALA A 88 -20.04 5.63 3.28
N VAL A 89 -20.83 5.09 4.20
CA VAL A 89 -20.95 5.62 5.57
C VAL A 89 -19.77 5.20 6.44
N TRP A 90 -19.13 4.07 6.11
CA TRP A 90 -18.06 3.50 6.93
C TRP A 90 -16.67 3.95 6.50
N VAL A 91 -16.49 4.36 5.25
CA VAL A 91 -15.20 4.75 4.69
C VAL A 91 -14.54 5.90 5.47
N ASP A 92 -15.37 6.83 5.97
CA ASP A 92 -14.92 7.97 6.77
C ASP A 92 -15.11 7.77 8.29
N SER A 93 -15.44 6.53 8.72
CA SER A 93 -15.65 6.22 10.14
C SER A 93 -14.32 6.06 10.88
N PRO A 94 -14.01 6.86 11.90
CA PRO A 94 -12.78 6.73 12.67
C PRO A 94 -12.62 5.35 13.34
N ASN A 95 -13.72 4.70 13.71
CA ASN A 95 -13.68 3.36 14.30
C ASN A 95 -13.27 2.30 13.28
N VAL A 96 -13.73 2.44 12.03
CA VAL A 96 -13.38 1.54 10.93
C VAL A 96 -11.94 1.76 10.51
N GLU A 97 -11.51 3.01 10.37
CA GLU A 97 -10.12 3.38 10.12
C GLU A 97 -9.18 2.80 11.18
N GLN A 98 -9.51 2.97 12.47
CA GLN A 98 -8.73 2.43 13.58
C GLN A 98 -8.67 0.90 13.58
N TRP A 99 -9.75 0.23 13.17
CA TRP A 99 -9.77 -1.22 13.05
C TRP A 99 -8.81 -1.70 11.94
N PHE A 100 -8.81 -1.06 10.77
CA PHE A 100 -7.86 -1.35 9.71
C PHE A 100 -6.43 -1.02 10.12
N TYR A 101 -6.21 0.08 10.84
CA TYR A 101 -4.89 0.42 11.37
C TYR A 101 -4.33 -0.69 12.27
N LYS A 102 -5.14 -1.25 13.17
CA LYS A 102 -4.72 -2.37 14.03
C LYS A 102 -4.37 -3.64 13.23
N ILE A 103 -5.11 -3.94 12.15
CA ILE A 103 -4.77 -5.06 11.26
C ILE A 103 -3.40 -4.82 10.64
N ILE A 104 -3.19 -3.63 10.10
CA ILE A 104 -1.92 -3.26 9.46
C ILE A 104 -0.78 -3.35 10.46
N GLU A 105 -0.92 -2.78 11.65
CA GLU A 105 0.06 -2.85 12.73
C GLU A 105 0.43 -4.32 13.06
N GLN A 106 -0.55 -5.20 13.18
CA GLN A 106 -0.34 -6.62 13.43
C GLN A 106 0.37 -7.33 12.27
N GLN A 107 -0.02 -7.05 11.02
CA GLN A 107 0.62 -7.65 9.85
C GLN A 107 2.06 -7.18 9.65
N MET A 108 2.35 -5.96 10.10
CA MET A 108 3.64 -5.29 9.89
C MET A 108 4.60 -5.43 11.09
N HIS A 109 4.23 -6.16 12.15
CA HIS A 109 5.00 -6.20 13.40
C HIS A 109 6.45 -6.69 13.22
N ASP A 110 6.71 -7.55 12.24
CA ASP A 110 8.05 -8.09 11.93
C ASP A 110 8.90 -7.17 11.05
N PHE A 111 8.33 -6.09 10.52
CA PHE A 111 9.04 -5.14 9.68
C PHE A 111 9.78 -4.09 10.51
N ALA A 112 10.84 -3.52 9.93
CA ALA A 112 11.65 -2.51 10.60
C ALA A 112 10.83 -1.25 10.97
N PRO A 113 11.23 -0.48 12.00
CA PRO A 113 10.48 0.71 12.45
C PRO A 113 10.20 1.75 11.35
N HIS A 114 11.10 1.91 10.38
CA HIS A 114 10.94 2.84 9.26
C HIS A 114 10.00 2.30 8.17
N GLU A 115 9.71 0.99 8.17
CA GLU A 115 8.75 0.33 7.27
C GLU A 115 7.33 0.30 7.86
N GLN A 116 7.14 0.75 9.10
CA GLN A 116 5.83 0.75 9.75
C GLN A 116 4.93 1.85 9.16
N ILE A 117 3.68 1.48 8.87
CA ILE A 117 2.66 2.40 8.38
C ILE A 117 2.06 3.15 9.57
N ARG A 118 2.11 4.48 9.53
CA ARG A 118 1.65 5.35 10.62
C ARG A 118 0.19 5.76 10.52
N LYS A 119 -0.33 5.91 9.31
CA LYS A 119 -1.72 6.30 9.07
C LYS A 119 -2.31 5.51 7.91
N VAL A 120 -3.61 5.32 7.95
CA VAL A 120 -4.38 4.59 6.96
C VAL A 120 -5.56 5.46 6.55
N ALA A 121 -5.90 5.46 5.27
CA ALA A 121 -7.17 5.98 4.80
C ALA A 121 -7.85 4.92 3.94
N LEU A 122 -9.17 4.83 4.06
CA LEU A 122 -9.95 3.87 3.30
C LEU A 122 -10.47 4.50 2.01
N VAL A 123 -10.56 3.72 0.96
CA VAL A 123 -11.14 4.14 -0.32
C VAL A 123 -12.33 3.25 -0.67
N LEU A 124 -13.42 3.89 -1.08
CA LEU A 124 -14.68 3.19 -1.34
C LEU A 124 -14.64 2.36 -2.62
N SER A 125 -14.08 2.93 -3.68
CA SER A 125 -14.07 2.31 -5.00
C SER A 125 -12.80 1.52 -5.25
N PRO A 126 -12.89 0.31 -5.81
CA PRO A 126 -11.71 -0.47 -6.18
C PRO A 126 -10.91 0.22 -7.28
N TRP A 127 -9.63 -0.08 -7.33
CA TRP A 127 -8.77 0.28 -8.46
C TRP A 127 -8.93 -0.76 -9.55
N THR A 128 -9.21 -0.29 -10.76
CA THR A 128 -9.47 -1.17 -11.92
C THR A 128 -8.76 -0.65 -13.17
N THR A 129 -8.81 -1.43 -14.23
CA THR A 129 -8.33 -1.01 -15.56
C THR A 129 -9.26 0.03 -16.18
N GLU A 130 -10.56 -0.04 -15.88
CA GLU A 130 -11.60 0.85 -16.42
C GLU A 130 -11.46 2.28 -15.87
N ASN A 131 -11.02 2.42 -14.59
CA ASN A 131 -10.77 3.72 -13.97
C ASN A 131 -9.31 4.18 -14.08
N ASP A 132 -8.52 3.49 -14.90
CA ASP A 132 -7.11 3.79 -15.21
C ASP A 132 -6.15 3.71 -13.99
N MET A 133 -6.54 3.03 -12.93
CA MET A 133 -5.70 2.86 -11.72
C MET A 133 -4.91 1.56 -11.72
N LEU A 134 -5.27 0.61 -12.61
CA LEU A 134 -4.48 -0.59 -12.87
C LEU A 134 -4.02 -0.63 -14.32
N THR A 135 -2.88 -1.25 -14.55
CA THR A 135 -2.47 -1.67 -15.90
C THR A 135 -3.30 -2.88 -16.35
N PRO A 136 -3.32 -3.23 -17.66
CA PRO A 136 -3.96 -4.46 -18.13
C PRO A 136 -3.46 -5.75 -17.47
N LYS A 137 -2.27 -5.72 -16.87
CA LYS A 137 -1.70 -6.83 -16.10
C LYS A 137 -2.09 -6.83 -14.63
N GLY A 138 -2.92 -5.87 -14.17
CA GLY A 138 -3.35 -5.74 -12.78
C GLY A 138 -2.35 -5.05 -11.85
N THR A 139 -1.28 -4.45 -12.39
CA THR A 139 -0.30 -3.70 -11.58
C THR A 139 -0.82 -2.29 -11.27
N LEU A 140 -0.55 -1.78 -10.07
CA LEU A 140 -0.94 -0.43 -9.66
C LEU A 140 -0.30 0.64 -10.54
N ARG A 141 -1.10 1.58 -11.02
CA ARG A 141 -0.62 2.83 -11.62
C ARG A 141 -0.44 3.88 -10.52
N ARG A 142 0.67 3.77 -9.78
CA ARG A 142 0.94 4.56 -8.58
C ARG A 142 0.74 6.06 -8.76
N SER A 143 1.21 6.63 -9.87
CA SER A 143 1.04 8.05 -10.17
C SER A 143 -0.42 8.46 -10.36
N GLN A 144 -1.23 7.62 -10.99
CA GLN A 144 -2.66 7.87 -11.20
C GLN A 144 -3.43 7.81 -9.88
N ILE A 145 -3.14 6.80 -9.06
CA ILE A 145 -3.74 6.66 -7.74
C ILE A 145 -3.33 7.84 -6.84
N ALA A 146 -2.05 8.21 -6.80
CA ALA A 146 -1.57 9.35 -6.03
C ALA A 146 -2.27 10.66 -6.45
N ALA A 147 -2.38 10.93 -7.75
CA ALA A 147 -3.06 12.11 -8.26
C ALA A 147 -4.55 12.13 -7.92
N LYS A 148 -5.23 10.97 -7.98
CA LYS A 148 -6.65 10.85 -7.65
C LYS A 148 -6.93 11.13 -6.18
N PHE A 149 -6.07 10.66 -5.28
CA PHE A 149 -6.24 10.74 -3.83
C PHE A 149 -5.31 11.77 -3.18
N ASP A 150 -4.79 12.74 -3.95
CA ASP A 150 -3.83 13.73 -3.48
C ASP A 150 -4.31 14.47 -2.21
N SER A 151 -5.56 14.93 -2.19
CA SER A 151 -6.13 15.63 -1.02
C SER A 151 -6.17 14.76 0.24
N ILE A 152 -6.45 13.47 0.10
CA ILE A 152 -6.44 12.53 1.23
C ILE A 152 -5.00 12.32 1.71
N LEU A 153 -4.07 12.09 0.79
CA LEU A 153 -2.66 11.90 1.10
C LEU A 153 -2.07 13.13 1.81
N GLN A 154 -2.33 14.34 1.31
CA GLN A 154 -1.90 15.58 1.95
C GLN A 154 -2.45 15.69 3.38
N ALA A 155 -3.75 15.46 3.58
CA ALA A 155 -4.36 15.48 4.90
C ALA A 155 -3.76 14.46 5.87
N MET A 156 -3.29 13.30 5.38
CA MET A 156 -2.62 12.30 6.20
C MET A 156 -1.25 12.79 6.69
N TYR A 157 -0.54 13.60 5.92
CA TYR A 157 0.77 14.15 6.31
C TYR A 157 0.67 15.47 7.07
N GLU A 158 -0.37 16.28 6.85
CA GLU A 158 -0.59 17.55 7.55
C GLU A 158 -1.07 17.38 8.99
N ARG A 159 -1.78 16.29 9.32
CA ARG A 159 -2.22 15.99 10.69
C ARG A 159 -1.06 15.44 11.52
N THR A 160 -0.18 16.34 11.95
CA THR A 160 0.79 16.07 13.01
C THR A 160 0.20 16.62 14.31
N ASP A 161 -0.42 15.78 15.12
CA ASP A 161 -0.64 16.01 16.54
C ASP A 161 0.36 15.19 17.34
#